data_4aa693e58612a0109c7b2b98bab996be
#
_entry.id   4aa693e58612a0109c7b2b98bab996be
#
_cell.length_a   1.000
_cell.length_b   1.000
_cell.length_c   1.000
_cell.angle_alpha   90.00
_cell.angle_beta   90.00
_cell.angle_gamma   90.00
#
_symmetry.space_group_name_H-M   'P 1'
#
loop_
_entity.id
_entity.type
_entity.pdbx_description
1 polymer ?
#
loop_
_entity_poly.entity_id
_entity_poly.type
_entity_poly.pdbx_seq_one_letter_code
_entity_poly.pdbx_strand_id
1 'polypeptide(L)'
;GPGPVKGFLDSKQIVDLAQRIGADAVHPGYGFLSENAEFAELCQASGITFIGPSTHAITLMGSKVKARELAESVGVPIVPGTDGAITTAKEALAFAKQAGYPVMIKASAGGGGRGLRVVRSDDELRENMEVAAREAQASFGDGSVFIEKYIERPHHIEFQILGDRHGNIIHLGERDCSVQRRHQKLIEIAPSLILTPTLRTTMGDAAIAIARAVNYDNAGTVEFLLDQEGQFYFIEMNPRLQVEHTVTEQITAIDIVRHQISIAAGIPLDIEQKDVTLQGHAIQCRINAEDPKNNFLPCTGTVTAYLSP
;
A
#
# COMPACT_ATOMS: atom_id res chain seq x y z
N GLY A 1 27.65 5.25 16.41
CA GLY A 1 26.61 5.69 15.47
C GLY A 1 25.32 6.08 16.19
N PRO A 2 24.35 6.70 15.51
CA PRO A 2 23.15 7.28 16.14
C PRO A 2 22.12 6.25 16.64
N GLY A 3 22.50 4.99 16.75
CA GLY A 3 21.64 3.85 17.07
C GLY A 3 21.12 3.14 15.80
N PRO A 4 20.69 1.86 15.91
CA PRO A 4 20.44 1.02 14.74
C PRO A 4 19.34 1.58 13.82
N VAL A 5 18.22 2.06 14.38
CA VAL A 5 17.09 2.57 13.57
C VAL A 5 17.48 3.84 12.82
N LYS A 6 18.17 4.79 13.45
CA LYS A 6 18.60 6.06 12.80
C LYS A 6 19.62 5.80 11.70
N GLY A 7 20.49 4.78 11.85
CA GLY A 7 21.44 4.42 10.80
C GLY A 7 20.78 3.95 9.51
N PHE A 8 19.65 3.24 9.61
CA PHE A 8 18.88 2.80 8.43
C PHE A 8 18.03 3.91 7.78
N LEU A 9 17.95 5.09 8.41
CA LEU A 9 17.25 6.26 7.88
C LEU A 9 18.22 7.35 7.39
N ASP A 10 19.52 7.16 7.54
CA ASP A 10 20.55 8.10 7.11
C ASP A 10 20.93 7.85 5.64
N SER A 11 20.16 8.45 4.72
CA SER A 11 20.36 8.32 3.28
C SER A 11 21.78 8.64 2.83
N LYS A 12 22.37 9.71 3.39
CA LYS A 12 23.73 10.15 3.03
C LYS A 12 24.77 9.12 3.48
N GLN A 13 24.69 8.64 4.72
CA GLN A 13 25.63 7.64 5.24
C GLN A 13 25.58 6.34 4.42
N ILE A 14 24.37 5.91 4.01
CA ILE A 14 24.18 4.71 3.20
C ILE A 14 24.83 4.88 1.83
N VAL A 15 24.59 6.00 1.17
CA VAL A 15 25.18 6.29 -0.17
C VAL A 15 26.69 6.45 -0.09
N ASP A 16 27.21 7.18 0.90
CA ASP A 16 28.66 7.31 1.13
C ASP A 16 29.33 5.96 1.37
N LEU A 17 28.64 5.05 2.08
CA LEU A 17 29.14 3.69 2.30
C LEU A 17 29.15 2.90 1.00
N ALA A 18 28.05 2.94 0.24
CA ALA A 18 27.92 2.24 -1.04
C ALA A 18 29.04 2.66 -2.02
N GLN A 19 29.31 3.96 -2.13
CA GLN A 19 30.42 4.47 -2.96
C GLN A 19 31.78 3.96 -2.48
N ARG A 20 32.04 3.99 -1.17
CA ARG A 20 33.32 3.55 -0.60
C ARG A 20 33.62 2.06 -0.82
N ILE A 21 32.58 1.21 -0.84
CA ILE A 21 32.76 -0.21 -1.09
C ILE A 21 32.66 -0.58 -2.57
N GLY A 22 32.41 0.39 -3.46
CA GLY A 22 32.26 0.19 -4.90
C GLY A 22 30.98 -0.58 -5.27
N ALA A 23 29.87 -0.33 -4.57
CA ALA A 23 28.59 -0.95 -4.90
C ALA A 23 27.99 -0.33 -6.16
N ASP A 24 27.50 -1.15 -7.09
CA ASP A 24 26.84 -0.71 -8.32
C ASP A 24 25.37 -0.31 -8.06
N ALA A 25 24.74 -0.90 -7.06
CA ALA A 25 23.33 -0.73 -6.78
C ALA A 25 23.00 -0.87 -5.29
N VAL A 26 21.84 -0.33 -4.89
CA VAL A 26 21.28 -0.46 -3.54
C VAL A 26 19.85 -1.01 -3.66
N HIS A 27 19.58 -2.12 -2.97
CA HIS A 27 18.22 -2.63 -2.78
C HIS A 27 17.68 -2.13 -1.45
N PRO A 28 16.58 -1.34 -1.43
CA PRO A 28 16.08 -0.72 -0.20
C PRO A 28 15.29 -1.69 0.70
N GLY A 29 15.01 -2.91 0.23
CA GLY A 29 14.11 -3.84 0.91
C GLY A 29 12.66 -3.35 0.92
N TYR A 30 12.00 -3.54 2.05
CA TYR A 30 10.65 -3.05 2.34
C TYR A 30 10.63 -2.30 3.67
N GLY A 31 10.20 -1.07 3.70
CA GLY A 31 10.28 -0.18 4.87
C GLY A 31 11.46 0.79 4.81
N PHE A 32 11.75 1.50 5.90
CA PHE A 32 12.78 2.54 6.01
C PHE A 32 12.78 3.52 4.82
N LEU A 33 13.75 3.41 3.91
CA LEU A 33 13.93 4.31 2.77
C LEU A 33 13.37 3.76 1.45
N SER A 34 12.64 2.64 1.46
CA SER A 34 12.14 2.01 0.24
C SER A 34 11.13 2.85 -0.55
N GLU A 35 10.43 3.77 0.11
CA GLU A 35 9.49 4.72 -0.50
C GLU A 35 9.96 6.18 -0.38
N ASN A 36 11.27 6.37 -0.18
CA ASN A 36 11.85 7.70 -0.04
C ASN A 36 12.42 8.17 -1.38
N ALA A 37 11.73 9.14 -2.02
CA ALA A 37 12.14 9.68 -3.30
C ALA A 37 13.50 10.39 -3.24
N GLU A 38 13.78 11.12 -2.15
CA GLU A 38 15.06 11.83 -1.97
C GLU A 38 16.24 10.84 -1.89
N PHE A 39 16.03 9.67 -1.25
CA PHE A 39 17.06 8.63 -1.22
C PHE A 39 17.31 8.03 -2.61
N ALA A 40 16.25 7.76 -3.38
CA ALA A 40 16.37 7.27 -4.74
C ALA A 40 17.10 8.29 -5.65
N GLU A 41 16.79 9.58 -5.52
CA GLU A 41 17.48 10.67 -6.22
C GLU A 41 18.95 10.77 -5.81
N LEU A 42 19.24 10.65 -4.52
CA LEU A 42 20.60 10.69 -4.00
C LEU A 42 21.45 9.52 -4.53
N CYS A 43 20.88 8.31 -4.60
CA CYS A 43 21.54 7.16 -5.22
C CYS A 43 21.88 7.47 -6.69
N GLN A 44 20.90 7.92 -7.47
CA GLN A 44 21.08 8.25 -8.88
C GLN A 44 22.14 9.35 -9.09
N ALA A 45 22.08 10.43 -8.32
CA ALA A 45 23.06 11.52 -8.37
C ALA A 45 24.48 11.06 -8.02
N SER A 46 24.61 9.97 -7.26
CA SER A 46 25.88 9.39 -6.82
C SER A 46 26.38 8.26 -7.74
N GLY A 47 25.70 8.00 -8.86
CA GLY A 47 26.06 6.94 -9.80
C GLY A 47 25.73 5.53 -9.30
N ILE A 48 24.85 5.40 -8.30
CA ILE A 48 24.41 4.13 -7.73
C ILE A 48 22.99 3.84 -8.21
N THR A 49 22.76 2.65 -8.73
CA THR A 49 21.42 2.23 -9.16
C THR A 49 20.53 1.96 -7.93
N PHE A 50 19.42 2.69 -7.82
CA PHE A 50 18.36 2.35 -6.88
C PHE A 50 17.52 1.20 -7.46
N ILE A 51 17.45 0.05 -6.75
CA ILE A 51 16.66 -1.11 -7.17
C ILE A 51 15.23 -0.91 -6.66
N GLY A 52 14.42 -0.28 -7.47
CA GLY A 52 13.05 0.11 -7.16
C GLY A 52 12.47 0.96 -8.29
N PRO A 53 11.26 1.46 -8.13
CA PRO A 53 10.61 2.31 -9.13
C PRO A 53 11.25 3.69 -9.23
N SER A 54 10.88 4.41 -10.29
CA SER A 54 11.34 5.78 -10.51
C SER A 54 10.93 6.73 -9.37
N THR A 55 11.72 7.78 -9.13
CA THR A 55 11.40 8.82 -8.13
C THR A 55 10.05 9.48 -8.40
N HIS A 56 9.68 9.60 -9.69
CA HIS A 56 8.35 10.08 -10.10
C HIS A 56 7.24 9.19 -9.57
N ALA A 57 7.36 7.87 -9.78
CA ALA A 57 6.36 6.89 -9.31
C ALA A 57 6.27 6.88 -7.78
N ILE A 58 7.42 6.90 -7.07
CA ILE A 58 7.45 6.98 -5.60
C ILE A 58 6.73 8.24 -5.11
N THR A 59 7.04 9.41 -5.68
CA THR A 59 6.45 10.69 -5.26
C THR A 59 4.96 10.76 -5.53
N LEU A 60 4.52 10.28 -6.70
CA LEU A 60 3.11 10.34 -7.09
C LEU A 60 2.27 9.38 -6.25
N MET A 61 2.72 8.14 -6.11
CA MET A 61 2.00 7.11 -5.33
C MET A 61 2.09 7.34 -3.82
N GLY A 62 3.12 8.01 -3.33
CA GLY A 62 3.21 8.45 -1.93
C GLY A 62 2.19 9.53 -1.54
N SER A 63 1.59 10.22 -2.51
CA SER A 63 0.51 11.18 -2.28
C SER A 63 -0.86 10.51 -2.46
N LYS A 64 -1.57 10.25 -1.36
CA LYS A 64 -2.90 9.62 -1.41
C LYS A 64 -3.89 10.35 -2.33
N VAL A 65 -3.85 11.68 -2.33
CA VAL A 65 -4.72 12.51 -3.18
C VAL A 65 -4.39 12.27 -4.65
N LYS A 66 -3.13 12.43 -5.04
CA LYS A 66 -2.69 12.27 -6.43
C LYS A 66 -2.87 10.83 -6.94
N ALA A 67 -2.65 9.84 -6.10
CA ALA A 67 -2.85 8.44 -6.44
C ALA A 67 -4.34 8.13 -6.71
N ARG A 68 -5.25 8.72 -5.92
CA ARG A 68 -6.70 8.60 -6.13
C ARG A 68 -7.15 9.31 -7.41
N GLU A 69 -6.71 10.56 -7.62
CA GLU A 69 -6.98 11.31 -8.85
C GLU A 69 -6.51 10.54 -10.10
N LEU A 70 -5.32 9.94 -10.03
CA LEU A 70 -4.80 9.10 -11.11
C LEU A 70 -5.68 7.87 -11.34
N ALA A 71 -6.05 7.14 -10.30
CA ALA A 71 -6.90 5.95 -10.41
C ALA A 71 -8.25 6.30 -11.06
N GLU A 72 -8.87 7.39 -10.62
CA GLU A 72 -10.12 7.88 -11.20
C GLU A 72 -9.96 8.29 -12.66
N SER A 73 -8.86 8.95 -13.03
CA SER A 73 -8.59 9.38 -14.40
C SER A 73 -8.47 8.23 -15.40
N VAL A 74 -8.12 7.04 -14.93
CA VAL A 74 -8.05 5.80 -15.74
C VAL A 74 -9.28 4.90 -15.57
N GLY A 75 -10.33 5.41 -14.93
CA GLY A 75 -11.61 4.70 -14.78
C GLY A 75 -11.60 3.61 -13.70
N VAL A 76 -10.60 3.60 -12.80
CA VAL A 76 -10.57 2.66 -11.68
C VAL A 76 -11.42 3.21 -10.54
N PRO A 77 -12.38 2.44 -10.00
CA PRO A 77 -13.22 2.90 -8.92
C PRO A 77 -12.41 3.25 -7.66
N ILE A 78 -12.74 4.38 -7.05
CA ILE A 78 -12.22 4.80 -5.74
C ILE A 78 -13.36 4.79 -4.71
N VAL A 79 -13.03 4.68 -3.42
CA VAL A 79 -14.06 4.81 -2.37
C VAL A 79 -14.72 6.18 -2.50
N PRO A 80 -16.06 6.25 -2.69
CA PRO A 80 -16.76 7.54 -2.80
C PRO A 80 -16.46 8.43 -1.58
N GLY A 81 -16.11 9.68 -1.82
CA GLY A 81 -15.76 10.64 -0.78
C GLY A 81 -16.09 12.06 -1.19
N THR A 82 -15.90 13.02 -0.30
CA THR A 82 -16.00 14.45 -0.62
C THR A 82 -14.81 14.90 -1.47
N ASP A 83 -15.02 15.85 -2.37
CA ASP A 83 -14.00 16.40 -3.29
C ASP A 83 -12.91 17.22 -2.59
N GLY A 84 -12.75 17.06 -1.30
CA GLY A 84 -11.78 17.75 -0.47
C GLY A 84 -12.25 17.86 0.96
N ALA A 85 -11.52 18.67 1.70
CA ALA A 85 -11.85 18.95 3.08
C ALA A 85 -13.14 19.74 3.17
N ILE A 86 -13.99 19.33 4.09
CA ILE A 86 -15.24 20.02 4.44
C ILE A 86 -15.17 20.59 5.86
N THR A 87 -15.90 21.66 6.10
CA THR A 87 -15.93 22.35 7.38
C THR A 87 -17.33 22.42 8.00
N THR A 88 -18.36 22.04 7.25
CA THR A 88 -19.75 22.16 7.69
C THR A 88 -20.48 20.81 7.74
N ALA A 89 -21.32 20.64 8.76
CA ALA A 89 -22.20 19.49 8.85
C ALA A 89 -23.20 19.40 7.68
N LYS A 90 -23.52 20.54 7.05
CA LYS A 90 -24.43 20.57 5.90
C LYS A 90 -23.83 19.87 4.67
N GLU A 91 -22.56 20.13 4.38
CA GLU A 91 -21.83 19.44 3.28
C GLU A 91 -21.71 17.95 3.56
N ALA A 92 -21.39 17.61 4.81
CA ALA A 92 -21.32 16.24 5.29
C ALA A 92 -22.62 15.45 5.07
N LEU A 93 -23.74 16.05 5.46
CA LEU A 93 -25.07 15.46 5.29
C LEU A 93 -25.48 15.33 3.84
N ALA A 94 -25.12 16.31 3.00
CA ALA A 94 -25.40 16.23 1.56
C ALA A 94 -24.67 15.04 0.92
N PHE A 95 -23.40 14.84 1.25
CA PHE A 95 -22.62 13.68 0.82
C PHE A 95 -23.23 12.38 1.35
N ALA A 96 -23.48 12.27 2.66
CA ALA A 96 -24.03 11.07 3.27
C ALA A 96 -25.38 10.66 2.70
N LYS A 97 -26.22 11.64 2.32
CA LYS A 97 -27.50 11.40 1.64
C LYS A 97 -27.32 10.79 0.24
N GLN A 98 -26.27 11.17 -0.46
CA GLN A 98 -25.93 10.63 -1.79
C GLN A 98 -25.28 9.26 -1.70
N ALA A 99 -24.24 9.12 -0.83
CA ALA A 99 -23.45 7.91 -0.71
C ALA A 99 -24.15 6.80 0.09
N GLY A 100 -25.16 7.16 0.90
CA GLY A 100 -25.80 6.27 1.87
C GLY A 100 -24.92 6.00 3.08
N TYR A 101 -25.56 5.69 4.22
CA TYR A 101 -24.83 5.24 5.42
C TYR A 101 -24.39 3.78 5.31
N PRO A 102 -23.36 3.34 6.07
CA PRO A 102 -22.51 4.15 6.94
C PRO A 102 -21.50 4.97 6.15
N VAL A 103 -21.03 6.08 6.75
CA VAL A 103 -19.93 6.90 6.25
C VAL A 103 -18.85 7.06 7.31
N MET A 104 -17.64 7.43 6.90
CA MET A 104 -16.50 7.64 7.78
C MET A 104 -16.02 9.08 7.72
N ILE A 105 -15.89 9.71 8.88
CA ILE A 105 -15.22 11.00 9.02
C ILE A 105 -13.74 10.78 9.22
N LYS A 106 -12.90 11.50 8.48
CA LYS A 106 -11.43 11.43 8.54
C LYS A 106 -10.85 12.83 8.71
N ALA A 107 -9.86 12.99 9.59
CA ALA A 107 -9.08 14.22 9.66
C ALA A 107 -8.21 14.37 8.42
N SER A 108 -8.18 15.56 7.81
CA SER A 108 -7.40 15.82 6.58
C SER A 108 -5.90 15.63 6.77
N ALA A 109 -5.37 16.05 7.93
CA ALA A 109 -3.98 15.87 8.30
C ALA A 109 -3.69 14.57 9.05
N GLY A 110 -4.70 13.68 9.24
CA GLY A 110 -4.60 12.44 10.00
C GLY A 110 -4.01 11.29 9.18
N GLY A 111 -3.28 10.41 9.88
CA GLY A 111 -2.75 9.18 9.30
C GLY A 111 -2.73 8.04 10.33
N GLY A 112 -2.54 6.79 9.85
CA GLY A 112 -2.39 5.63 10.73
C GLY A 112 -3.63 5.26 11.55
N GLY A 113 -4.84 5.56 11.08
CA GLY A 113 -6.10 5.18 11.73
C GLY A 113 -6.53 6.10 12.89
N ARG A 114 -5.81 7.19 13.15
CA ARG A 114 -6.20 8.17 14.17
C ARG A 114 -7.20 9.17 13.60
N GLY A 115 -8.22 9.54 14.39
CA GLY A 115 -9.23 10.51 13.98
C GLY A 115 -10.28 9.96 13.00
N LEU A 116 -10.43 8.64 12.91
CA LEU A 116 -11.45 7.98 12.09
C LEU A 116 -12.71 7.74 12.93
N ARG A 117 -13.87 8.10 12.38
CA ARG A 117 -15.17 7.89 13.04
C ARG A 117 -16.18 7.35 12.03
N VAL A 118 -16.68 6.15 12.27
CA VAL A 118 -17.79 5.58 11.49
C VAL A 118 -19.10 6.10 12.08
N VAL A 119 -19.95 6.63 11.22
CA VAL A 119 -21.27 7.17 11.59
C VAL A 119 -22.36 6.53 10.72
N ARG A 120 -23.52 6.30 11.31
CA ARG A 120 -24.59 5.50 10.73
C ARG A 120 -25.92 6.23 10.55
N SER A 121 -25.97 7.49 11.00
CA SER A 121 -27.17 8.33 10.91
C SER A 121 -26.81 9.82 10.79
N ASP A 122 -27.79 10.62 10.39
CA ASP A 122 -27.68 12.08 10.31
C ASP A 122 -27.34 12.70 11.67
N ASP A 123 -27.91 12.17 12.76
CA ASP A 123 -27.69 12.68 14.12
C ASP A 123 -26.26 12.38 14.59
N GLU A 124 -25.81 11.14 14.41
CA GLU A 124 -24.41 10.76 14.68
C GLU A 124 -23.43 11.60 13.85
N LEU A 125 -23.76 11.89 12.59
CA LEU A 125 -22.90 12.67 11.71
C LEU A 125 -22.74 14.10 12.22
N ARG A 126 -23.84 14.77 12.62
CA ARG A 126 -23.80 16.13 13.17
C ARG A 126 -22.95 16.20 14.43
N GLU A 127 -23.19 15.29 15.39
CA GLU A 127 -22.47 15.23 16.64
C GLU A 127 -20.97 14.96 16.44
N ASN A 128 -20.63 13.99 15.60
CA ASN A 128 -19.24 13.57 15.42
C ASN A 128 -18.43 14.52 14.53
N MET A 129 -19.04 15.31 13.65
CA MET A 129 -18.34 16.31 12.84
C MET A 129 -17.63 17.35 13.71
N GLU A 130 -18.33 17.93 14.70
CA GLU A 130 -17.74 18.93 15.59
C GLU A 130 -16.61 18.35 16.46
N VAL A 131 -16.80 17.10 16.92
CA VAL A 131 -15.79 16.42 17.74
C VAL A 131 -14.55 16.11 16.90
N ALA A 132 -14.73 15.58 15.70
CA ALA A 132 -13.63 15.25 14.78
C ALA A 132 -12.84 16.50 14.39
N ALA A 133 -13.51 17.60 14.06
CA ALA A 133 -12.85 18.87 13.72
C ALA A 133 -12.02 19.44 14.89
N ARG A 134 -12.55 19.39 16.11
CA ARG A 134 -11.82 19.84 17.33
C ARG A 134 -10.60 18.97 17.62
N GLU A 135 -10.73 17.65 17.49
CA GLU A 135 -9.61 16.73 17.69
C GLU A 135 -8.53 16.89 16.60
N ALA A 136 -8.94 17.08 15.35
CA ALA A 136 -8.01 17.34 14.24
C ALA A 136 -7.25 18.65 14.46
N GLN A 137 -7.94 19.72 14.87
CA GLN A 137 -7.33 21.00 15.20
C GLN A 137 -6.33 20.87 16.35
N ALA A 138 -6.68 20.13 17.40
CA ALA A 138 -5.80 19.94 18.57
C ALA A 138 -4.58 19.08 18.27
N SER A 139 -4.73 18.08 17.41
CA SER A 139 -3.67 17.10 17.13
C SER A 139 -2.75 17.50 15.97
N PHE A 140 -3.27 18.21 14.99
CA PHE A 140 -2.58 18.49 13.72
C PHE A 140 -2.52 19.98 13.37
N GLY A 141 -3.18 20.86 14.12
CA GLY A 141 -3.25 22.28 13.83
C GLY A 141 -4.21 22.64 12.68
N ASP A 142 -4.92 21.67 12.13
CA ASP A 142 -5.90 21.82 11.06
C ASP A 142 -7.16 21.01 11.41
N GLY A 143 -8.27 21.72 11.58
CA GLY A 143 -9.58 21.14 11.94
C GLY A 143 -10.39 20.65 10.73
N SER A 144 -9.82 20.66 9.53
CA SER A 144 -10.51 20.19 8.34
C SER A 144 -10.66 18.68 8.34
N VAL A 145 -11.82 18.20 7.89
CA VAL A 145 -12.16 16.79 7.79
C VAL A 145 -12.71 16.50 6.39
N PHE A 146 -12.65 15.26 5.97
CA PHE A 146 -13.39 14.78 4.81
C PHE A 146 -14.19 13.52 5.16
N ILE A 147 -15.17 13.21 4.33
CA ILE A 147 -16.06 12.08 4.54
C ILE A 147 -15.95 11.14 3.36
N GLU A 148 -15.91 9.85 3.67
CA GLU A 148 -15.92 8.78 2.69
C GLU A 148 -17.02 7.77 3.02
N LYS A 149 -17.50 7.06 2.01
CA LYS A 149 -18.30 5.86 2.20
C LYS A 149 -17.52 4.87 3.06
N TYR A 150 -18.15 4.34 4.09
CA TYR A 150 -17.57 3.26 4.87
C TYR A 150 -17.96 1.91 4.25
N ILE A 151 -16.97 1.17 3.81
CA ILE A 151 -17.17 -0.18 3.29
C ILE A 151 -17.18 -1.14 4.47
N GLU A 152 -18.30 -1.82 4.68
CA GLU A 152 -18.45 -2.75 5.82
C GLU A 152 -17.83 -4.09 5.50
N ARG A 153 -17.02 -4.60 6.42
CA ARG A 153 -16.36 -5.91 6.31
C ARG A 153 -15.74 -6.17 4.94
N PRO A 154 -14.94 -5.24 4.41
CA PRO A 154 -14.33 -5.42 3.11
C PRO A 154 -13.26 -6.50 3.17
N HIS A 155 -13.01 -7.13 2.03
CA HIS A 155 -11.77 -7.85 1.83
C HIS A 155 -10.69 -6.89 1.34
N HIS A 156 -9.48 -7.08 1.85
CA HIS A 156 -8.29 -6.35 1.41
C HIS A 156 -7.57 -7.21 0.38
N ILE A 157 -7.74 -6.87 -0.88
CA ILE A 157 -7.15 -7.57 -2.02
C ILE A 157 -6.08 -6.70 -2.65
N GLU A 158 -4.93 -7.28 -2.94
CA GLU A 158 -3.83 -6.56 -3.54
C GLU A 158 -3.23 -7.33 -4.72
N PHE A 159 -2.84 -6.60 -5.76
CA PHE A 159 -2.24 -7.16 -6.96
C PHE A 159 -0.76 -6.84 -7.04
N GLN A 160 0.07 -7.86 -7.20
CA GLN A 160 1.50 -7.70 -7.41
C GLN A 160 1.76 -7.23 -8.83
N ILE A 161 2.36 -6.06 -8.97
CA ILE A 161 2.81 -5.50 -10.25
C ILE A 161 4.30 -5.76 -10.45
N LEU A 162 4.64 -6.02 -11.70
CA LEU A 162 6.01 -6.03 -12.17
C LEU A 162 6.06 -5.29 -13.50
N GLY A 163 6.88 -4.23 -13.57
CA GLY A 163 7.04 -3.38 -14.75
C GLY A 163 8.50 -3.20 -15.12
N ASP A 164 8.81 -3.04 -16.39
CA ASP A 164 10.15 -2.72 -16.85
C ASP A 164 10.24 -1.29 -17.43
N ARG A 165 11.44 -0.85 -17.75
CA ARG A 165 11.70 0.46 -18.35
C ARG A 165 11.37 0.55 -19.84
N HIS A 166 10.89 -0.55 -20.43
CA HIS A 166 10.53 -0.69 -21.85
C HIS A 166 9.03 -0.60 -22.09
N GLY A 167 8.24 -0.43 -20.99
CA GLY A 167 6.79 -0.29 -21.04
C GLY A 167 6.02 -1.62 -20.89
N ASN A 168 6.71 -2.72 -20.63
CA ASN A 168 6.05 -3.98 -20.30
C ASN A 168 5.61 -3.94 -18.84
N ILE A 169 4.33 -4.12 -18.58
CA ILE A 169 3.74 -4.16 -17.25
C ILE A 169 2.79 -5.35 -17.16
N ILE A 170 3.00 -6.20 -16.16
CA ILE A 170 2.18 -7.36 -15.85
C ILE A 170 1.77 -7.36 -14.38
N HIS A 171 0.73 -8.13 -14.06
CA HIS A 171 0.43 -8.50 -12.68
C HIS A 171 0.72 -9.99 -12.44
N LEU A 172 1.16 -10.34 -11.25
CA LEU A 172 1.48 -11.71 -10.85
C LEU A 172 0.36 -12.35 -10.00
N GLY A 173 -0.88 -11.92 -10.22
CA GLY A 173 -2.02 -12.33 -9.40
C GLY A 173 -2.16 -11.54 -8.12
N GLU A 174 -3.13 -11.96 -7.31
CA GLU A 174 -3.52 -11.28 -6.10
C GLU A 174 -3.12 -12.03 -4.84
N ARG A 175 -3.10 -11.25 -3.73
CA ARG A 175 -3.08 -11.72 -2.35
C ARG A 175 -4.31 -11.22 -1.62
N ASP A 176 -4.84 -12.04 -0.73
CA ASP A 176 -5.88 -11.66 0.23
C ASP A 176 -5.21 -11.36 1.58
N CYS A 177 -5.27 -10.10 1.98
CA CYS A 177 -4.67 -9.58 3.20
C CYS A 177 -5.73 -9.13 4.22
N SER A 178 -6.91 -9.71 4.18
CA SER A 178 -8.06 -9.31 5.01
C SER A 178 -7.88 -9.62 6.50
N VAL A 179 -7.05 -10.62 6.86
CA VAL A 179 -6.78 -10.98 8.25
C VAL A 179 -5.80 -9.99 8.86
N GLN A 180 -6.36 -9.01 9.54
CA GLN A 180 -5.61 -7.88 10.10
C GLN A 180 -5.98 -7.66 11.58
N ARG A 181 -5.05 -7.05 12.32
CA ARG A 181 -5.29 -6.52 13.65
C ARG A 181 -4.87 -5.05 13.68
N ARG A 182 -5.80 -4.13 13.99
CA ARG A 182 -5.55 -2.69 14.02
C ARG A 182 -4.94 -2.16 12.70
N HIS A 183 -5.47 -2.63 11.57
CA HIS A 183 -4.99 -2.31 10.22
C HIS A 183 -3.56 -2.82 9.90
N GLN A 184 -3.04 -3.76 10.70
CA GLN A 184 -1.80 -4.46 10.42
C GLN A 184 -2.10 -5.86 9.91
N LYS A 185 -1.59 -6.18 8.72
CA LYS A 185 -1.70 -7.53 8.12
C LYS A 185 -1.05 -8.57 9.05
N LEU A 186 -1.71 -9.69 9.26
CA LEU A 186 -1.24 -10.81 10.11
C LEU A 186 -1.11 -12.11 9.33
N ILE A 187 -2.04 -12.35 8.40
CA ILE A 187 -2.05 -13.53 7.54
C ILE A 187 -2.36 -13.06 6.13
N GLU A 188 -1.55 -13.48 5.18
CA GLU A 188 -1.71 -13.24 3.76
C GLU A 188 -1.86 -14.56 3.02
N ILE A 189 -2.81 -14.62 2.10
CA ILE A 189 -3.16 -15.82 1.33
C ILE A 189 -3.07 -15.54 -0.16
N ALA A 190 -2.49 -16.44 -0.93
CA ALA A 190 -2.47 -16.36 -2.38
C ALA A 190 -2.77 -17.72 -3.02
N PRO A 191 -3.58 -17.76 -4.09
CA PRO A 191 -4.49 -16.71 -4.52
C PRO A 191 -5.68 -16.55 -3.55
N SER A 192 -6.43 -15.44 -3.67
CA SER A 192 -7.64 -15.22 -2.88
C SER A 192 -8.71 -16.28 -3.18
N LEU A 193 -9.33 -16.79 -2.13
CA LEU A 193 -10.38 -17.82 -2.23
C LEU A 193 -11.74 -17.25 -2.66
N ILE A 194 -11.92 -15.94 -2.60
CA ILE A 194 -13.19 -15.27 -2.87
C ILE A 194 -13.30 -14.68 -4.26
N LEU A 195 -12.17 -14.51 -4.97
CA LEU A 195 -12.19 -13.95 -6.32
C LEU A 195 -12.62 -14.99 -7.35
N THR A 196 -13.67 -14.66 -8.10
CA THR A 196 -14.01 -15.39 -9.33
C THR A 196 -12.95 -15.10 -10.42
N PRO A 197 -12.79 -15.96 -11.43
CA PRO A 197 -11.87 -15.69 -12.54
C PRO A 197 -12.13 -14.34 -13.22
N THR A 198 -13.39 -13.98 -13.43
CA THR A 198 -13.79 -12.70 -14.04
C THR A 198 -13.37 -11.52 -13.16
N LEU A 199 -13.65 -11.57 -11.86
CA LEU A 199 -13.31 -10.47 -10.95
C LEU A 199 -11.78 -10.32 -10.81
N ARG A 200 -11.04 -11.44 -10.77
CA ARG A 200 -9.57 -11.44 -10.79
C ARG A 200 -9.03 -10.72 -12.02
N THR A 201 -9.56 -11.02 -13.20
CA THR A 201 -9.14 -10.35 -14.44
C THR A 201 -9.47 -8.86 -14.38
N THR A 202 -10.69 -8.48 -14.01
CA THR A 202 -11.10 -7.07 -13.95
C THR A 202 -10.26 -6.26 -12.98
N MET A 203 -9.98 -6.80 -11.79
CA MET A 203 -9.15 -6.12 -10.80
C MET A 203 -7.67 -6.08 -11.22
N GLY A 204 -7.18 -7.14 -11.86
CA GLY A 204 -5.81 -7.19 -12.41
C GLY A 204 -5.60 -6.15 -13.51
N ASP A 205 -6.56 -6.03 -14.42
CA ASP A 205 -6.54 -5.01 -15.48
C ASP A 205 -6.58 -3.60 -14.89
N ALA A 206 -7.37 -3.36 -13.85
CA ALA A 206 -7.40 -2.10 -13.13
C ALA A 206 -6.04 -1.77 -12.49
N ALA A 207 -5.38 -2.77 -11.88
CA ALA A 207 -4.05 -2.59 -11.31
C ALA A 207 -3.00 -2.25 -12.37
N ILE A 208 -3.04 -2.92 -13.53
CA ILE A 208 -2.18 -2.60 -14.68
C ILE A 208 -2.47 -1.19 -15.23
N ALA A 209 -3.74 -0.77 -15.30
CA ALA A 209 -4.10 0.56 -15.79
C ALA A 209 -3.50 1.66 -14.92
N ILE A 210 -3.56 1.52 -13.60
CA ILE A 210 -2.91 2.45 -12.65
C ILE A 210 -1.39 2.48 -12.87
N ALA A 211 -0.76 1.29 -12.93
CA ALA A 211 0.69 1.19 -13.10
C ALA A 211 1.16 1.81 -14.44
N ARG A 212 0.40 1.61 -15.52
CA ARG A 212 0.69 2.24 -16.82
C ARG A 212 0.57 3.76 -16.79
N ALA A 213 -0.43 4.28 -16.09
CA ALA A 213 -0.66 5.73 -16.02
C ALA A 213 0.49 6.48 -15.33
N VAL A 214 1.25 5.82 -14.46
CA VAL A 214 2.41 6.40 -13.79
C VAL A 214 3.74 5.98 -14.45
N ASN A 215 3.70 5.25 -15.57
CA ASN A 215 4.88 4.64 -16.21
C ASN A 215 5.71 3.85 -15.18
N TYR A 216 5.03 2.95 -14.45
CA TYR A 216 5.64 2.22 -13.35
C TYR A 216 6.71 1.26 -13.84
N ASP A 217 7.85 1.26 -13.18
CA ASP A 217 8.92 0.29 -13.35
C ASP A 217 9.25 -0.40 -12.02
N ASN A 218 9.83 -1.59 -12.07
CA ASN A 218 10.18 -2.45 -10.95
C ASN A 218 8.95 -3.11 -10.28
N ALA A 219 9.10 -3.62 -9.05
CA ALA A 219 8.03 -4.28 -8.31
C ALA A 219 7.21 -3.28 -7.51
N GLY A 220 5.90 -3.45 -7.51
CA GLY A 220 4.95 -2.67 -6.72
C GLY A 220 3.66 -3.44 -6.48
N THR A 221 2.80 -2.89 -5.65
CA THR A 221 1.54 -3.53 -5.29
C THR A 221 0.41 -2.52 -5.30
N VAL A 222 -0.68 -2.84 -5.99
CA VAL A 222 -1.90 -2.05 -6.01
C VAL A 222 -2.91 -2.68 -5.06
N GLU A 223 -3.39 -1.93 -4.08
CA GLU A 223 -4.29 -2.37 -3.04
C GLU A 223 -5.73 -1.91 -3.27
N PHE A 224 -6.68 -2.82 -3.05
CA PHE A 224 -8.11 -2.59 -3.21
C PHE A 224 -8.90 -3.04 -1.97
N LEU A 225 -10.02 -2.36 -1.70
CA LEU A 225 -11.10 -2.93 -0.91
C LEU A 225 -12.10 -3.60 -1.84
N LEU A 226 -12.51 -4.81 -1.50
CA LEU A 226 -13.59 -5.53 -2.17
C LEU A 226 -14.75 -5.69 -1.19
N ASP A 227 -15.94 -5.19 -1.56
CA ASP A 227 -17.14 -5.30 -0.73
C ASP A 227 -17.86 -6.65 -0.89
N GLN A 228 -18.94 -6.82 -0.14
CA GLN A 228 -19.74 -8.07 -0.13
C GLN A 228 -20.56 -8.26 -1.43
N GLU A 229 -20.78 -7.19 -2.18
CA GLU A 229 -21.51 -7.14 -3.45
C GLU A 229 -20.59 -7.37 -4.66
N GLY A 230 -19.28 -7.52 -4.42
CA GLY A 230 -18.28 -7.72 -5.47
C GLY A 230 -17.82 -6.43 -6.15
N GLN A 231 -18.11 -5.26 -5.56
CA GLN A 231 -17.55 -4.00 -6.01
C GLN A 231 -16.18 -3.78 -5.36
N PHE A 232 -15.22 -3.32 -6.14
CA PHE A 232 -13.89 -3.04 -5.63
C PHE A 232 -13.52 -1.57 -5.78
N TYR A 233 -12.64 -1.10 -4.89
CA TYR A 233 -12.24 0.30 -4.79
C TYR A 233 -10.75 0.38 -4.54
N PHE A 234 -10.05 1.18 -5.34
CA PHE A 234 -8.63 1.47 -5.12
C PHE A 234 -8.40 2.17 -3.78
N ILE A 235 -7.39 1.73 -3.05
CA ILE A 235 -6.96 2.34 -1.79
C ILE A 235 -5.66 3.10 -2.00
N GLU A 236 -4.61 2.38 -2.39
CA GLU A 236 -3.26 2.90 -2.54
C GLU A 236 -2.40 1.99 -3.41
N MET A 237 -1.27 2.50 -3.85
CA MET A 237 -0.20 1.69 -4.44
C MET A 237 1.05 1.82 -3.60
N ASN A 238 1.64 0.69 -3.24
CA ASN A 238 2.93 0.64 -2.56
C ASN A 238 4.05 0.50 -3.60
N PRO A 239 4.85 1.57 -3.84
CA PRO A 239 5.89 1.58 -4.87
C PRO A 239 7.17 0.90 -4.35
N ARG A 240 7.07 -0.35 -3.95
CA ARG A 240 8.15 -1.18 -3.39
C ARG A 240 7.77 -2.65 -3.36
N LEU A 241 8.75 -3.48 -3.05
CA LEU A 241 8.49 -4.85 -2.61
C LEU A 241 7.72 -4.86 -1.28
N GLN A 242 6.85 -5.83 -1.06
CA GLN A 242 6.15 -6.04 0.21
C GLN A 242 6.63 -7.30 0.93
N VAL A 243 6.41 -7.37 2.26
CA VAL A 243 6.77 -8.53 3.09
C VAL A 243 6.13 -9.80 2.55
N GLU A 244 4.90 -9.71 2.11
CA GLU A 244 4.04 -10.79 1.62
C GLU A 244 4.31 -11.22 0.17
N HIS A 245 5.36 -10.72 -0.48
CA HIS A 245 5.71 -11.11 -1.85
C HIS A 245 5.94 -12.62 -2.03
N THR A 246 6.41 -13.27 -0.97
CA THR A 246 6.78 -14.69 -0.98
C THR A 246 5.61 -15.63 -1.30
N VAL A 247 4.37 -15.31 -0.89
CA VAL A 247 3.20 -16.15 -1.24
C VAL A 247 2.91 -16.06 -2.74
N THR A 248 3.16 -14.92 -3.38
CA THR A 248 3.05 -14.77 -4.83
C THR A 248 4.11 -15.59 -5.55
N GLU A 249 5.36 -15.53 -5.09
CA GLU A 249 6.45 -16.33 -5.66
C GLU A 249 6.18 -17.83 -5.58
N GLN A 250 5.61 -18.29 -4.45
CA GLN A 250 5.28 -19.72 -4.28
C GLN A 250 4.23 -20.22 -5.27
N ILE A 251 3.22 -19.42 -5.59
CA ILE A 251 2.13 -19.86 -6.49
C ILE A 251 2.41 -19.57 -7.96
N THR A 252 3.37 -18.68 -8.29
CA THR A 252 3.71 -18.32 -9.67
C THR A 252 5.02 -18.93 -10.15
N ALA A 253 5.88 -19.37 -9.24
CA ALA A 253 7.27 -19.75 -9.50
C ALA A 253 8.12 -18.62 -10.13
N ILE A 254 7.73 -17.35 -9.92
CA ILE A 254 8.42 -16.16 -10.41
C ILE A 254 9.16 -15.51 -9.24
N ASP A 255 10.49 -15.41 -9.31
CA ASP A 255 11.35 -14.73 -8.34
C ASP A 255 11.30 -13.22 -8.57
N ILE A 256 10.51 -12.53 -7.75
CA ILE A 256 10.27 -11.07 -7.87
C ILE A 256 11.54 -10.29 -7.61
N VAL A 257 12.34 -10.68 -6.62
CA VAL A 257 13.58 -9.97 -6.24
C VAL A 257 14.62 -10.08 -7.37
N ARG A 258 14.73 -11.24 -7.99
CA ARG A 258 15.58 -11.42 -9.17
C ARG A 258 15.16 -10.48 -10.30
N HIS A 259 13.85 -10.40 -10.58
CA HIS A 259 13.34 -9.49 -11.62
C HIS A 259 13.56 -8.03 -11.27
N GLN A 260 13.42 -7.63 -9.99
CA GLN A 260 13.77 -6.27 -9.56
C GLN A 260 15.21 -5.90 -9.92
N ILE A 261 16.16 -6.80 -9.66
CA ILE A 261 17.58 -6.61 -9.96
C ILE A 261 17.80 -6.52 -11.46
N SER A 262 17.20 -7.44 -12.24
CA SER A 262 17.31 -7.49 -13.70
C SER A 262 16.76 -6.21 -14.36
N ILE A 263 15.56 -5.76 -13.92
CA ILE A 263 14.94 -4.53 -14.40
C ILE A 263 15.80 -3.31 -14.07
N ALA A 264 16.35 -3.24 -12.85
CA ALA A 264 17.24 -2.17 -12.44
C ALA A 264 18.53 -2.12 -13.28
N ALA A 265 19.00 -3.29 -13.74
CA ALA A 265 20.10 -3.42 -14.69
C ALA A 265 19.72 -3.08 -16.15
N GLY A 266 18.46 -2.70 -16.42
CA GLY A 266 17.97 -2.33 -17.74
C GLY A 266 17.54 -3.51 -18.62
N ILE A 267 17.44 -4.72 -18.06
CA ILE A 267 17.02 -5.93 -18.77
C ILE A 267 15.48 -5.91 -18.87
N PRO A 268 14.91 -6.06 -20.09
CA PRO A 268 13.47 -6.17 -20.26
C PRO A 268 12.89 -7.37 -19.51
N LEU A 269 11.61 -7.31 -19.17
CA LEU A 269 10.86 -8.47 -18.69
C LEU A 269 10.86 -9.58 -19.78
N ASP A 270 11.21 -10.76 -19.36
CA ASP A 270 11.21 -11.98 -20.20
C ASP A 270 9.91 -12.80 -20.02
N ILE A 271 8.89 -12.21 -19.36
CA ILE A 271 7.61 -12.82 -19.04
C ILE A 271 6.49 -11.91 -19.56
N GLU A 272 5.53 -12.48 -20.28
CA GLU A 272 4.29 -11.81 -20.66
C GLU A 272 3.14 -12.17 -19.71
N GLN A 273 2.07 -11.37 -19.69
CA GLN A 273 0.90 -11.64 -18.83
C GLN A 273 0.30 -13.04 -19.05
N LYS A 274 0.31 -13.54 -20.29
CA LYS A 274 -0.20 -14.88 -20.64
C LYS A 274 0.61 -16.03 -20.03
N ASP A 275 1.86 -15.78 -19.65
CA ASP A 275 2.76 -16.78 -19.09
C ASP A 275 2.61 -16.92 -17.56
N VAL A 276 1.93 -15.94 -16.94
CA VAL A 276 1.67 -15.96 -15.50
C VAL A 276 0.57 -16.96 -15.18
N THR A 277 0.94 -18.02 -14.49
CA THR A 277 0.02 -19.08 -14.04
C THR A 277 0.04 -19.17 -12.53
N LEU A 278 -1.15 -19.35 -11.92
CA LEU A 278 -1.29 -19.54 -10.48
C LEU A 278 -1.45 -21.03 -10.19
N GLN A 279 -0.55 -21.60 -9.39
CA GLN A 279 -0.54 -23.02 -9.06
C GLN A 279 -0.57 -23.23 -7.55
N GLY A 280 -1.56 -23.98 -7.06
CA GLY A 280 -1.72 -24.26 -5.64
C GLY A 280 -2.14 -23.05 -4.82
N HIS A 281 -1.77 -23.07 -3.55
CA HIS A 281 -2.06 -22.02 -2.56
C HIS A 281 -0.86 -21.82 -1.64
N ALA A 282 -0.65 -20.60 -1.21
CA ALA A 282 0.36 -20.26 -0.21
C ALA A 282 -0.24 -19.37 0.87
N ILE A 283 0.23 -19.54 2.11
CA ILE A 283 -0.19 -18.75 3.27
C ILE A 283 1.07 -18.26 3.98
N GLN A 284 1.11 -16.96 4.24
CA GLN A 284 2.13 -16.36 5.10
C GLN A 284 1.51 -15.95 6.43
N CYS A 285 2.20 -16.21 7.53
CA CYS A 285 1.83 -15.75 8.87
C CYS A 285 2.92 -14.85 9.42
N ARG A 286 2.57 -13.67 9.91
CA ARG A 286 3.50 -12.78 10.61
C ARG A 286 3.57 -13.15 12.08
N ILE A 287 4.73 -13.63 12.51
CA ILE A 287 4.99 -13.97 13.90
C ILE A 287 5.66 -12.78 14.58
N ASN A 288 4.93 -12.11 15.47
CA ASN A 288 5.39 -10.91 16.15
C ASN A 288 5.67 -11.19 17.63
N ALA A 289 6.76 -10.60 18.17
CA ALA A 289 7.03 -10.61 19.61
C ALA A 289 6.15 -9.56 20.31
N GLU A 290 4.99 -9.99 20.78
CA GLU A 290 3.95 -9.16 21.41
C GLU A 290 3.38 -9.83 22.66
N ASP A 291 2.93 -9.04 23.63
CA ASP A 291 2.27 -9.56 24.85
C ASP A 291 0.74 -9.52 24.69
N PRO A 292 0.06 -10.69 24.51
CA PRO A 292 -1.40 -10.75 24.39
C PRO A 292 -2.14 -10.25 25.64
N LYS A 293 -1.54 -10.37 26.81
CA LYS A 293 -2.13 -9.92 28.09
C LYS A 293 -2.12 -8.40 28.23
N ASN A 294 -1.18 -7.74 27.54
CA ASN A 294 -1.02 -6.30 27.54
C ASN A 294 -1.43 -5.70 26.19
N ASN A 295 -2.58 -6.18 25.68
CA ASN A 295 -3.19 -5.65 24.45
C ASN A 295 -2.24 -5.71 23.24
N PHE A 296 -1.43 -6.76 23.14
CA PHE A 296 -0.47 -6.98 22.05
C PHE A 296 0.56 -5.85 21.90
N LEU A 297 1.00 -5.26 23.00
CA LEU A 297 2.12 -4.32 22.93
C LEU A 297 3.40 -5.08 22.53
N PRO A 298 4.27 -4.47 21.70
CA PRO A 298 5.56 -5.05 21.36
C PRO A 298 6.33 -5.42 22.63
N CYS A 299 6.84 -6.63 22.65
CA CYS A 299 7.60 -7.19 23.77
C CYS A 299 9.03 -7.51 23.32
N THR A 300 10.02 -6.95 24.02
CA THR A 300 11.42 -7.27 23.77
C THR A 300 11.84 -8.46 24.63
N GLY A 301 12.79 -9.27 24.15
CA GLY A 301 13.31 -10.41 24.87
C GLY A 301 14.24 -11.25 24.02
N THR A 302 14.71 -12.35 24.61
CA THR A 302 15.52 -13.33 23.91
C THR A 302 14.64 -14.52 23.50
N VAL A 303 14.67 -14.88 22.21
CA VAL A 303 14.04 -16.10 21.72
C VAL A 303 14.88 -17.29 22.21
N THR A 304 14.32 -18.05 23.14
CA THR A 304 15.03 -19.19 23.76
C THR A 304 14.89 -20.50 23.01
N ALA A 305 13.83 -20.60 22.19
CA ALA A 305 13.60 -21.74 21.30
C ALA A 305 12.82 -21.27 20.06
N TYR A 306 13.21 -21.75 18.90
CA TYR A 306 12.54 -21.55 17.62
C TYR A 306 12.51 -22.88 16.87
N LEU A 307 11.31 -23.36 16.58
CA LEU A 307 11.07 -24.53 15.75
C LEU A 307 10.30 -24.08 14.52
N SER A 308 10.97 -24.05 13.38
CA SER A 308 10.32 -23.82 12.08
C SER A 308 9.52 -25.05 11.68
N PRO A 309 8.31 -24.89 11.09
CA PRO A 309 7.55 -26.00 10.53
C PRO A 309 8.26 -26.69 9.40
#